data_b065835712ffb942da7763e7b57486b3
#
_entry.id   b065835712ffb942da7763e7b57486b3
#
_cell.length_a   1.000
_cell.length_b   1.000
_cell.length_c   1.000
_cell.angle_alpha   90.00
_cell.angle_beta   90.00
_cell.angle_gamma   90.00
#
_symmetry.space_group_name_H-M   'P 1'
#
loop_
_entity.id
_entity.type
_entity.pdbx_description
1 polymer ?
#
loop_
_entity_poly.entity_id
_entity_poly.type
_entity_poly.pdbx_seq_one_letter_code
_entity_poly.pdbx_strand_id
1 'polypeptide(L)'
;MKIQLSRQALLSELREQVKDLSEQNLLACYQCGKCSAGCPSIEAMDVMPSQIIRWVQLGQIEKALKSKTIWLCAACQTCKVRCPRGVDLARIMEALRQLVLRENVSYVHPNTISKEDLEELPQIALVANFRKFTP
;
A
#
# COMPACT_ATOMS: atom_id res chain seq x y z
N MET A 1 12.89 -11.09 14.79
CA MET A 1 11.77 -11.42 13.91
C MET A 1 12.18 -12.58 13.02
N LYS A 2 11.59 -13.77 13.13
CA LYS A 2 11.91 -14.91 12.27
C LYS A 2 11.14 -14.76 10.95
N ILE A 3 11.83 -14.69 9.84
CA ILE A 3 11.24 -14.70 8.49
C ILE A 3 11.24 -16.15 8.01
N GLN A 4 10.08 -16.74 7.86
CA GLN A 4 9.95 -18.04 7.22
C GLN A 4 9.84 -17.84 5.71
N LEU A 5 10.86 -18.33 5.00
CA LEU A 5 10.87 -18.35 3.55
C LEU A 5 10.34 -19.71 3.08
N SER A 6 9.21 -19.70 2.39
CA SER A 6 8.70 -20.90 1.71
C SER A 6 8.71 -20.65 0.19
N ARG A 7 8.96 -21.70 -0.57
CA ARG A 7 8.89 -21.64 -2.04
C ARG A 7 7.49 -21.23 -2.50
N GLN A 8 6.46 -21.64 -1.78
CA GLN A 8 5.06 -21.27 -2.05
C GLN A 8 4.83 -19.75 -1.85
N ALA A 9 5.41 -19.15 -0.81
CA ALA A 9 5.29 -17.69 -0.61
C ALA A 9 5.97 -16.90 -1.74
N LEU A 10 7.10 -17.36 -2.23
CA LEU A 10 7.81 -16.72 -3.35
C LEU A 10 7.07 -16.82 -4.68
N LEU A 11 6.22 -17.83 -4.85
CA LEU A 11 5.39 -18.07 -6.03
C LEU A 11 3.93 -17.71 -5.79
N SER A 12 3.64 -16.91 -4.76
CA SER A 12 2.26 -16.55 -4.39
C SER A 12 1.58 -15.75 -5.52
N GLU A 13 0.34 -16.07 -5.77
CA GLU A 13 -0.52 -15.36 -6.72
C GLU A 13 -0.59 -13.86 -6.41
N LEU A 14 -0.69 -13.49 -5.11
CA LEU A 14 -0.69 -12.09 -4.68
C LEU A 14 0.55 -11.32 -5.10
N ARG A 15 1.72 -11.97 -5.12
CA ARG A 15 2.95 -11.32 -5.59
C ARG A 15 2.91 -11.04 -7.09
N GLU A 16 2.42 -11.97 -7.90
CA GLU A 16 2.23 -11.74 -9.34
C GLU A 16 1.19 -10.63 -9.57
N GLN A 17 0.09 -10.61 -8.82
CA GLN A 17 -0.88 -9.53 -8.89
C GLN A 17 -0.26 -8.16 -8.58
N VAL A 18 0.58 -8.05 -7.54
CA VAL A 18 1.30 -6.79 -7.26
C VAL A 18 2.22 -6.41 -8.40
N LYS A 19 2.93 -7.36 -9.00
CA LYS A 19 3.82 -7.13 -10.14
C LYS A 19 3.03 -6.62 -11.35
N ASP A 20 1.92 -7.27 -11.68
CA ASP A 20 1.07 -6.92 -12.82
C ASP A 20 0.41 -5.55 -12.63
N LEU A 21 -0.16 -5.28 -11.44
CA LEU A 21 -0.79 -4.00 -11.13
C LEU A 21 0.20 -2.84 -11.08
N SER A 22 1.40 -3.08 -10.58
CA SER A 22 2.43 -2.03 -10.50
C SER A 22 3.23 -1.86 -11.77
N GLU A 23 3.23 -2.85 -12.67
CA GLU A 23 4.09 -2.94 -13.86
C GLU A 23 5.59 -2.82 -13.51
N GLN A 24 5.98 -3.24 -12.29
CA GLN A 24 7.35 -3.08 -11.83
C GLN A 24 8.10 -4.41 -11.74
N ASN A 25 9.39 -4.36 -12.09
CA ASN A 25 10.29 -5.47 -11.81
C ASN A 25 10.68 -5.45 -10.32
N LEU A 26 9.95 -6.21 -9.52
CA LEU A 26 10.16 -6.29 -8.06
C LEU A 26 11.57 -6.74 -7.69
N LEU A 27 12.18 -7.61 -8.50
CA LEU A 27 13.52 -8.17 -8.24
C LEU A 27 14.65 -7.22 -8.61
N ALA A 28 14.38 -6.13 -9.32
CA ALA A 28 15.39 -5.13 -9.64
C ALA A 28 15.91 -4.38 -8.39
N CYS A 29 15.11 -4.35 -7.30
CA CYS A 29 15.49 -3.68 -6.05
C CYS A 29 16.54 -4.49 -5.28
N TYR A 30 17.72 -3.91 -5.06
CA TYR A 30 18.80 -4.49 -4.26
C TYR A 30 18.89 -3.94 -2.82
N GLN A 31 17.81 -3.31 -2.34
CA GLN A 31 17.66 -2.88 -0.94
C GLN A 31 18.65 -1.81 -0.46
N CYS A 32 19.00 -0.84 -1.29
CA CYS A 32 19.95 0.23 -0.94
C CYS A 32 19.42 1.27 0.07
N GLY A 33 18.10 1.29 0.36
CA GLY A 33 17.49 2.17 1.36
C GLY A 33 17.27 3.62 0.92
N LYS A 34 17.72 4.07 -0.26
CA LYS A 34 17.58 5.46 -0.74
C LYS A 34 16.13 5.96 -0.80
N CYS A 35 15.18 5.05 -1.07
CA CYS A 35 13.75 5.37 -1.07
C CYS A 35 13.24 5.74 0.32
N SER A 36 13.70 5.06 1.37
CA SER A 36 13.34 5.38 2.75
C SER A 36 14.02 6.65 3.24
N ALA A 37 15.32 6.80 2.99
CA ALA A 37 16.09 7.98 3.41
C ALA A 37 15.58 9.29 2.81
N GLY A 38 14.84 9.25 1.71
CA GLY A 38 14.30 10.45 1.07
C GLY A 38 12.78 10.58 1.15
N CYS A 39 12.10 9.74 1.90
CA CYS A 39 10.66 9.80 2.00
C CYS A 39 10.22 10.93 2.93
N PRO A 40 9.38 11.89 2.45
CA PRO A 40 8.93 12.99 3.30
C PRO A 40 8.00 12.54 4.43
N SER A 41 7.32 11.41 4.27
CA SER A 41 6.38 10.88 5.26
C SER A 41 7.00 9.79 6.16
N ILE A 42 8.32 9.62 6.16
CA ILE A 42 8.98 8.48 6.83
C ILE A 42 8.70 8.42 8.33
N GLU A 43 8.62 9.57 9.00
CA GLU A 43 8.39 9.66 10.44
C GLU A 43 7.00 9.17 10.87
N ALA A 44 6.01 9.29 10.00
CA ALA A 44 4.65 8.84 10.27
C ALA A 44 4.44 7.34 9.93
N MET A 45 5.37 6.74 9.20
CA MET A 45 5.25 5.36 8.71
C MET A 45 5.62 4.35 9.80
N ASP A 46 4.82 3.29 9.93
CA ASP A 46 5.10 2.16 10.83
C ASP A 46 6.21 1.24 10.30
N VAL A 47 6.37 1.22 8.98
CA VAL A 47 7.36 0.39 8.27
C VAL A 47 8.04 1.22 7.20
N MET A 48 9.35 1.12 7.11
CA MET A 48 10.09 1.86 6.08
C MET A 48 9.71 1.41 4.66
N PRO A 49 9.63 2.34 3.70
CA PRO A 49 9.34 2.01 2.30
C PRO A 49 10.24 0.89 1.70
N SER A 50 11.52 0.87 2.06
CA SER A 50 12.44 -0.21 1.64
C SER A 50 12.08 -1.58 2.21
N GLN A 51 11.46 -1.64 3.38
CA GLN A 51 11.00 -2.89 3.98
C GLN A 51 9.72 -3.40 3.30
N ILE A 52 8.83 -2.51 2.88
CA ILE A 52 7.64 -2.90 2.11
C ILE A 52 8.05 -3.65 0.84
N ILE A 53 8.92 -3.07 0.01
CA ILE A 53 9.36 -3.78 -1.20
C ILE A 53 10.11 -5.07 -0.87
N ARG A 54 10.84 -5.13 0.25
CA ARG A 54 11.47 -6.37 0.70
C ARG A 54 10.45 -7.45 1.03
N TRP A 55 9.38 -7.12 1.72
CA TRP A 55 8.31 -8.06 2.01
C TRP A 55 7.64 -8.56 0.72
N VAL A 56 7.40 -7.67 -0.24
CA VAL A 56 6.85 -8.04 -1.55
C VAL A 56 7.79 -9.00 -2.29
N GLN A 57 9.11 -8.73 -2.28
CA GLN A 57 10.10 -9.64 -2.87
C GLN A 57 10.09 -11.03 -2.24
N LEU A 58 9.91 -11.10 -0.92
CA LEU A 58 9.89 -12.35 -0.15
C LEU A 58 8.53 -13.06 -0.16
N GLY A 59 7.53 -12.53 -0.87
CA GLY A 59 6.19 -13.08 -0.92
C GLY A 59 5.37 -12.88 0.36
N GLN A 60 5.83 -12.00 1.28
CA GLN A 60 5.12 -11.67 2.52
C GLN A 60 4.11 -10.54 2.31
N ILE A 61 3.27 -10.67 1.29
CA ILE A 61 2.34 -9.62 0.86
C ILE A 61 1.37 -9.23 1.97
N GLU A 62 0.84 -10.20 2.70
CA GLU A 62 -0.11 -9.94 3.79
C GLU A 62 0.45 -8.97 4.85
N LYS A 63 1.76 -9.03 5.13
CA LYS A 63 2.38 -8.07 6.05
C LYS A 63 2.41 -6.67 5.47
N ALA A 64 2.69 -6.56 4.18
CA ALA A 64 2.68 -5.28 3.49
C ALA A 64 1.26 -4.68 3.44
N LEU A 65 0.23 -5.51 3.19
CA LEU A 65 -1.18 -5.07 3.15
C LEU A 65 -1.67 -4.56 4.52
N LYS A 66 -1.18 -5.14 5.62
CA LYS A 66 -1.57 -4.74 6.99
C LYS A 66 -0.82 -3.51 7.50
N SER A 67 0.22 -3.03 6.79
CA SER A 67 0.98 -1.86 7.23
C SER A 67 0.23 -0.56 6.97
N LYS A 68 0.41 0.42 7.87
CA LYS A 68 -0.11 1.78 7.67
C LYS A 68 0.66 2.53 6.58
N THR A 69 1.91 2.14 6.34
CA THR A 69 2.82 2.77 5.38
C THR A 69 2.21 2.87 3.98
N ILE A 70 1.48 1.84 3.51
CA ILE A 70 0.87 1.88 2.17
C ILE A 70 -0.16 3.01 2.05
N TRP A 71 -0.84 3.39 3.15
CA TRP A 71 -1.84 4.46 3.19
C TRP A 71 -1.23 5.84 3.42
N LEU A 72 -0.10 5.91 4.13
CA LEU A 72 0.62 7.15 4.41
C LEU A 72 1.50 7.61 3.23
N CYS A 73 1.68 6.76 2.23
CA CYS A 73 2.43 7.09 1.02
C CYS A 73 1.66 8.12 0.18
N ALA A 74 2.17 9.35 0.13
CA ALA A 74 1.59 10.46 -0.64
C ALA A 74 1.85 10.36 -2.16
N ALA A 75 2.41 9.25 -2.66
CA ALA A 75 2.76 9.05 -4.07
C ALA A 75 3.61 10.19 -4.69
N CYS A 76 4.43 10.86 -3.87
CA CYS A 76 5.24 12.02 -4.30
C CYS A 76 6.38 11.68 -5.29
N GLN A 77 6.59 10.40 -5.60
CA GLN A 77 7.56 9.86 -6.55
C GLN A 77 9.05 10.14 -6.22
N THR A 78 9.37 10.79 -5.11
CA THR A 78 10.75 11.03 -4.68
C THR A 78 11.58 9.74 -4.63
N CYS A 79 10.98 8.64 -4.20
CA CYS A 79 11.62 7.32 -4.15
C CYS A 79 11.98 6.80 -5.54
N LYS A 80 11.16 7.05 -6.57
CA LYS A 80 11.42 6.68 -7.97
C LYS A 80 12.62 7.42 -8.52
N VAL A 81 12.64 8.75 -8.35
CA VAL A 81 13.73 9.62 -8.85
C VAL A 81 15.07 9.24 -8.23
N ARG A 82 15.07 8.86 -6.94
CA ARG A 82 16.28 8.47 -6.21
C ARG A 82 16.73 7.03 -6.45
N CYS A 83 15.89 6.20 -7.07
CA CYS A 83 16.17 4.78 -7.24
C CYS A 83 17.19 4.54 -8.37
N PRO A 84 18.39 3.99 -8.05
CA PRO A 84 19.41 3.72 -9.08
C PRO A 84 19.04 2.56 -10.00
N ARG A 85 18.01 1.79 -9.66
CA ARG A 85 17.49 0.68 -10.47
C ARG A 85 16.16 1.02 -11.16
N GLY A 86 15.71 2.27 -11.07
CA GLY A 86 14.48 2.74 -11.71
C GLY A 86 13.18 2.14 -11.17
N VAL A 87 13.20 1.53 -9.97
CA VAL A 87 12.00 0.95 -9.37
C VAL A 87 11.10 2.06 -8.86
N ASP A 88 9.85 2.04 -9.31
CA ASP A 88 8.80 2.96 -8.86
C ASP A 88 8.05 2.37 -7.67
N LEU A 89 8.53 2.72 -6.46
CA LEU A 89 7.91 2.22 -5.23
C LEU A 89 6.52 2.81 -5.00
N ALA A 90 6.23 4.02 -5.52
CA ALA A 90 4.91 4.62 -5.41
C ALA A 90 3.85 3.78 -6.14
N ARG A 91 4.15 3.25 -7.33
CA ARG A 91 3.28 2.30 -8.04
C ARG A 91 3.09 0.99 -7.28
N ILE A 92 4.12 0.49 -6.61
CA ILE A 92 4.01 -0.71 -5.78
C ILE A 92 3.09 -0.47 -4.59
N MET A 93 3.20 0.70 -3.91
CA MET A 93 2.29 1.08 -2.83
C MET A 93 0.85 1.20 -3.33
N GLU A 94 0.65 1.75 -4.52
CA GLU A 94 -0.67 1.85 -5.15
C GLU A 94 -1.26 0.46 -5.45
N ALA A 95 -0.48 -0.44 -6.01
CA ALA A 95 -0.91 -1.82 -6.26
C ALA A 95 -1.34 -2.53 -4.97
N LEU A 96 -0.59 -2.35 -3.88
CA LEU A 96 -0.95 -2.90 -2.57
C LEU A 96 -2.27 -2.31 -2.04
N ARG A 97 -2.48 -0.99 -2.15
CA ARG A 97 -3.77 -0.35 -1.79
C ARG A 97 -4.93 -0.91 -2.61
N GLN A 98 -4.74 -1.07 -3.93
CA GLN A 98 -5.77 -1.63 -4.80
C GLN A 98 -6.17 -3.05 -4.39
N LEU A 99 -5.21 -3.90 -3.98
CA LEU A 99 -5.53 -5.24 -3.50
C LEU A 99 -6.44 -5.20 -2.28
N VAL A 100 -6.14 -4.34 -1.30
CA VAL A 100 -6.99 -4.18 -0.09
C VAL A 100 -8.37 -3.64 -0.47
N LEU A 101 -8.43 -2.64 -1.36
CA LEU A 101 -9.70 -2.01 -1.75
C LEU A 101 -10.60 -2.96 -2.56
N ARG A 102 -10.02 -3.88 -3.32
CA ARG A 102 -10.77 -4.88 -4.09
C ARG A 102 -11.43 -5.96 -3.23
N GLU A 103 -11.05 -6.09 -1.97
CA GLU A 103 -11.75 -6.95 -1.01
C GLU A 103 -13.16 -6.43 -0.69
N ASN A 104 -13.49 -5.19 -1.11
CA ASN A 104 -14.79 -4.54 -0.92
C ASN A 104 -15.26 -4.48 0.55
N VAL A 105 -14.30 -4.47 1.49
CA VAL A 105 -14.61 -4.33 2.92
C VAL A 105 -14.89 -2.86 3.22
N SER A 106 -16.10 -2.54 3.64
CA SER A 106 -16.44 -1.21 4.12
C SER A 106 -16.22 -1.12 5.63
N TYR A 107 -15.27 -0.28 6.05
CA TYR A 107 -14.98 -0.05 7.47
C TYR A 107 -15.94 0.95 8.12
N VAL A 108 -16.59 1.78 7.32
CA VAL A 108 -17.53 2.81 7.79
C VAL A 108 -18.84 2.66 7.05
N HIS A 109 -19.90 2.35 7.79
CA HIS A 109 -21.24 2.30 7.25
C HIS A 109 -21.98 3.62 7.60
N PRO A 110 -22.67 4.28 6.66
CA PRO A 110 -23.33 5.57 6.91
C PRO A 110 -24.27 5.56 8.12
N ASN A 111 -24.94 4.43 8.35
CA ASN A 111 -25.91 4.28 9.45
C ASN A 111 -25.26 4.15 10.83
N THR A 112 -23.93 3.96 10.90
CA THR A 112 -23.18 3.83 12.16
C THR A 112 -22.48 5.11 12.58
N ILE A 113 -22.52 6.15 11.74
CA ILE A 113 -21.93 7.45 12.03
C ILE A 113 -22.83 8.19 13.03
N SER A 114 -22.22 8.81 14.06
CA SER A 114 -22.99 9.61 15.02
C SER A 114 -23.62 10.83 14.36
N LYS A 115 -24.70 11.34 14.94
CA LYS A 115 -25.35 12.56 14.39
C LYS A 115 -24.44 13.78 14.48
N GLU A 116 -23.61 13.85 15.53
CA GLU A 116 -22.67 14.93 15.74
C GLU A 116 -21.60 14.94 14.64
N ASP A 117 -21.02 13.76 14.34
CA ASP A 117 -20.03 13.63 13.25
C ASP A 117 -20.68 13.91 11.87
N LEU A 118 -21.96 13.52 11.67
CA LEU A 118 -22.67 13.78 10.41
C LEU A 118 -22.85 15.28 10.14
N GLU A 119 -23.07 16.10 11.18
CA GLU A 119 -23.22 17.54 11.06
C GLU A 119 -21.89 18.23 10.72
N GLU A 120 -20.77 17.67 11.16
CA GLU A 120 -19.42 18.19 10.88
C GLU A 120 -18.85 17.73 9.53
N LEU A 121 -19.33 16.59 9.01
CA LEU A 121 -18.83 16.03 7.77
C LEU A 121 -19.31 16.84 6.55
N PRO A 122 -18.42 17.13 5.59
CA PRO A 122 -18.84 17.71 4.32
C PRO A 122 -19.75 16.75 3.56
N GLN A 123 -20.79 17.25 2.92
CA GLN A 123 -21.80 16.44 2.19
C GLN A 123 -21.15 15.49 1.17
N ILE A 124 -20.05 15.91 0.53
CA ILE A 124 -19.34 15.07 -0.46
C ILE A 124 -18.78 13.79 0.16
N ALA A 125 -18.41 13.79 1.44
CA ALA A 125 -17.94 12.59 2.13
C ALA A 125 -19.06 11.55 2.26
N LEU A 126 -20.28 11.99 2.57
CA LEU A 126 -21.46 11.13 2.63
C LEU A 126 -21.82 10.57 1.26
N VAL A 127 -21.85 11.41 0.24
CA VAL A 127 -22.14 11.00 -1.15
C VAL A 127 -21.11 9.99 -1.64
N ALA A 128 -19.80 10.21 -1.34
CA ALA A 128 -18.74 9.28 -1.70
C ALA A 128 -18.87 7.93 -0.98
N ASN A 129 -19.32 7.94 0.28
CA ASN A 129 -19.56 6.71 1.03
C ASN A 129 -20.75 5.92 0.45
N PHE A 130 -21.86 6.59 0.14
CA PHE A 130 -23.04 5.96 -0.48
C PHE A 130 -22.72 5.33 -1.84
N ARG A 131 -21.84 5.92 -2.65
CA ARG A 131 -21.42 5.38 -3.94
C ARG A 131 -20.74 4.01 -3.86
N LYS A 132 -20.20 3.64 -2.72
CA LYS A 132 -19.62 2.30 -2.50
C LYS A 132 -20.66 1.19 -2.49
N PHE A 133 -21.91 1.52 -2.22
CA PHE A 133 -23.02 0.58 -2.09
C PHE A 133 -23.93 0.56 -3.33
N THR A 134 -23.65 1.39 -4.33
CA THR A 134 -24.35 1.35 -5.62
C THR A 134 -23.59 0.46 -6.58
N PRO A 135 -24.24 -0.51 -7.26
CA PRO A 135 -23.64 -1.35 -8.27
C PRO A 135 -23.13 -0.57 -9.47
#